data_c67f121806facc46e2db0d3c29b7ae42
#
_entry.id   c67f121806facc46e2db0d3c29b7ae42
#
_cell.length_a   1.000
_cell.length_b   1.000
_cell.length_c   1.000
_cell.angle_alpha   90.00
_cell.angle_beta   90.00
_cell.angle_gamma   90.00
#
_symmetry.space_group_name_H-M   'P 1'
#
loop_
_entity.id
_entity.type
_entity.pdbx_description
1 polymer ?
#
loop_
_entity_poly.entity_id
_entity_poly.type
_entity_poly.pdbx_seq_one_letter_code
_entity_poly.pdbx_strand_id
1 'polypeptide(L)' 'MFSGTLRLKLDPFGKYTDEELWKVLEVSHLKNFVSELNGGLQHTVVEGGENLK' A
#
# COMPACT_ATOMS: atom_id res chain seq x y z
N MET A 1 -4.64 -7.56 -15.80
CA MET A 1 -3.72 -7.62 -14.68
C MET A 1 -3.24 -6.23 -14.31
N PHE A 2 -3.19 -5.95 -13.05
CA PHE A 2 -2.82 -4.64 -12.56
C PHE A 2 -1.67 -4.75 -11.57
N SER A 3 -0.73 -3.86 -11.67
CA SER A 3 0.36 -3.81 -10.72
C SER A 3 0.64 -2.35 -10.38
N GLY A 4 1.06 -2.13 -9.15
CA GLY A 4 1.35 -0.80 -8.69
C GLY A 4 1.83 -0.85 -7.26
N THR A 5 2.02 0.30 -6.66
CA THR A 5 2.48 0.35 -5.29
C THR A 5 1.30 0.27 -4.32
N LEU A 6 1.63 -0.08 -3.09
CA LEU A 6 0.62 -0.13 -2.03
C LEU A 6 -0.02 1.24 -1.85
N ARG A 7 0.79 2.29 -1.98
CA ARG A 7 0.29 3.64 -1.89
C ARG A 7 -0.80 3.89 -2.93
N LEU A 8 -0.58 3.40 -4.13
CA LEU A 8 -1.54 3.56 -5.21
C LEU A 8 -2.84 2.84 -4.88
N LYS A 9 -2.74 1.70 -4.22
CA LYS A 9 -3.93 0.96 -3.82
C LYS A 9 -4.71 1.72 -2.76
N LEU A 10 -4.00 2.34 -1.84
CA LEU A 10 -4.63 3.07 -0.76
C LEU A 10 -5.23 4.38 -1.25
N ASP A 11 -4.56 5.02 -2.20
CA ASP A 11 -4.99 6.33 -2.68
C ASP A 11 -4.80 6.39 -4.19
N PRO A 12 -5.68 5.75 -4.95
CA PRO A 12 -5.55 5.71 -6.40
C PRO A 12 -5.66 7.07 -7.07
N PHE A 13 -6.27 8.01 -6.39
CA PHE A 13 -6.47 9.34 -6.97
C PHE A 13 -5.40 10.35 -6.56
N GLY A 14 -4.53 9.97 -5.64
CA GLY A 14 -3.49 10.87 -5.20
C GLY A 14 -4.00 12.04 -4.40
N LYS A 15 -5.06 11.84 -3.64
CA LYS A 15 -5.68 12.91 -2.87
C LYS A 15 -4.97 13.17 -1.55
N TYR A 16 -4.23 12.20 -1.07
CA TYR A 16 -3.62 12.28 0.25
C TYR A 16 -2.12 12.23 0.13
N THR A 17 -1.46 12.85 1.10
CA THR A 17 -0.01 12.78 1.18
C THR A 17 0.41 11.50 1.88
N ASP A 18 1.70 11.19 1.77
CA ASP A 18 2.23 10.02 2.45
C ASP A 18 1.98 10.11 3.95
N GLU A 19 2.16 11.31 4.50
CA GLU A 19 1.93 11.51 5.92
C GLU A 19 0.52 11.14 6.32
N GLU A 20 -0.44 11.55 5.51
CA GLU A 20 -1.83 11.26 5.82
C GLU A 20 -2.12 9.79 5.71
N LEU A 21 -1.52 9.14 4.73
CA LEU A 21 -1.71 7.70 4.59
C LEU A 21 -1.11 6.96 5.78
N TRP A 22 0.07 7.39 6.22
CA TRP A 22 0.68 6.76 7.39
C TRP A 22 -0.16 6.96 8.63
N LYS A 23 -0.79 8.12 8.74
CA LYS A 23 -1.65 8.39 9.87
C LYS A 23 -2.85 7.47 9.88
N VAL A 24 -3.45 7.26 8.72
CA VAL A 24 -4.59 6.35 8.60
C VAL A 24 -4.16 4.93 8.95
N LEU A 25 -2.99 4.53 8.49
CA LEU A 25 -2.48 3.21 8.79
C LEU A 25 -2.25 3.03 10.28
N GLU A 26 -1.79 4.09 10.93
CA GLU A 26 -1.55 4.01 12.36
C GLU A 26 -2.86 3.85 13.11
N VAL A 27 -3.87 4.61 12.74
CA VAL A 27 -5.18 4.53 13.38
C VAL A 27 -5.79 3.15 13.16
N SER A 28 -5.55 2.57 12.01
CA SER A 28 -6.10 1.26 11.68
C SER A 28 -5.23 0.12 12.19
N HIS A 29 -4.14 0.44 12.88
CA HIS A 29 -3.21 -0.57 13.39
C HIS A 29 -2.53 -1.36 12.27
N LEU A 30 -2.46 -0.78 11.10
CA LEU A 30 -1.81 -1.42 9.96
C LEU A 30 -0.42 -0.85 9.71
N LYS A 31 -0.04 0.19 10.45
CA LYS A 31 1.23 0.84 10.23
C LYS A 31 2.40 -0.13 10.37
N ASN A 32 2.38 -0.94 11.41
CA ASN A 32 3.46 -1.90 11.61
C ASN A 32 3.54 -2.88 10.45
N PHE A 33 2.38 -3.35 10.02
CA PHE A 33 2.33 -4.30 8.91
C PHE A 33 2.96 -3.71 7.66
N VAL A 34 2.57 -2.49 7.32
CA VAL A 34 3.09 -1.83 6.13
C VAL A 34 4.57 -1.50 6.31
N SER A 35 4.94 -1.11 7.52
CA SER A 35 6.34 -0.77 7.80
C SER A 35 7.26 -1.96 7.60
N GLU A 36 6.74 -3.16 7.83
CA GLU A 36 7.53 -4.36 7.66
C GLU A 36 7.65 -4.78 6.21
N LEU A 37 6.79 -4.23 5.37
CA LEU A 37 6.87 -4.54 3.96
C LEU A 37 8.11 -3.91 3.35
N ASN A 38 8.65 -4.60 2.38
CA ASN A 38 9.83 -4.10 1.69
C ASN A 38 9.45 -2.85 0.90
N GLY A 39 9.90 -1.71 1.37
CA GLY A 39 9.57 -0.45 0.70
C GLY A 39 8.36 0.26 1.27
N GLY A 40 7.70 -0.32 2.26
CA GLY A 40 6.55 0.31 2.89
C GLY A 40 5.47 0.66 1.89
N LEU A 41 5.14 1.93 1.79
CA LEU A 41 4.11 2.37 0.85
C LEU A 41 4.51 2.16 -0.60
N GLN A 42 5.81 2.03 -0.85
CA GLN A 42 6.30 1.83 -2.20
C GLN A 42 6.36 0.36 -2.56
N HIS A 43 5.92 -0.49 -1.66
CA HIS A 43 5.90 -1.93 -1.94
C HIS A 43 5.01 -2.21 -3.14
N THR A 44 5.53 -2.99 -4.07
CA THR A 44 4.80 -3.30 -5.30
C THR A 44 3.75 -4.37 -5.02
N VAL A 45 2.54 -4.09 -5.43
CA VAL A 45 1.42 -5.02 -5.27
C VAL A 45 0.98 -5.45 -6.66
N VAL A 46 0.83 -6.74 -6.85
CA VAL A 46 0.39 -7.28 -8.13
C VAL A 46 -0.97 -7.93 -7.94
N GLU A 47 -1.90 -7.52 -8.78
CA GLU A 47 -3.22 -8.13 -8.77
C GLU A 47 -3.39 -9.04 -9.96
N GLY A 48 -4.37 -9.89 -9.88
CA GLY A 48 -4.52 -10.88 -10.89
C GLY A 48 -3.73 -12.09 -10.56
N GLY A 49 -3.29 -12.13 -9.51
CA GLY A 49 -2.70 -13.18 -8.93
C GLY A 49 -1.72 -13.93 -9.57
N GLU A 50 -1.19 -13.77 -9.49
CA GLU A 50 -0.47 -14.56 -9.82
C GLU A 50 -0.31 -15.59 -9.08
N ASN A 51 -0.46 -15.93 -8.80
CA ASN A 51 -0.31 -16.86 -8.19
C ASN A 51 -0.87 -17.96 -8.39
N LEU A 52 -0.96 -18.18 -8.99
CA LEU A 52 -1.39 -19.06 -9.23
C LEU A 52 -1.03 -20.02 -9.51
N LYS A 53 -0.78 -20.06 -9.40
CA LYS A 53 -0.46 -20.74 -9.59
C LYS A 53 -0.46 -21.15 -9.68
#